data_1d4394757e6ba46b12c8b470c15a1089
#
_entry.id   1d4394757e6ba46b12c8b470c15a1089
#
_cell.length_a   1.000
_cell.length_b   1.000
_cell.length_c   1.000
_cell.angle_alpha   90.00
_cell.angle_beta   90.00
_cell.angle_gamma   90.00
#
_symmetry.space_group_name_H-M   'P 1'
#
loop_
_entity.id
_entity.type
_entity.pdbx_description
1 polymer ?
#
loop_
_entity_poly.entity_id
_entity_poly.type
_entity_poly.pdbx_seq_one_letter_code
_entity_poly.pdbx_strand_id
1 'polypeptide(L)'
;ETPNFHWLKLQFWRTMAVLGKPTTIKFTCYEIGHTWTPFCTHAAVGVAYSVSKEAAKIYGSLYLLTALYKKRGKKYFLGKFWRETLQSVIFLTTNGTLFIACFCIWRKLAGFYFYLNAFVCGITASAISLSIERKQRRGLLAVYMANVALETIYRMLASRGFVKPIHNGEVLLFSVASAVYFYFFKLSDHHWGKKNHHHELCHDGMKNGLPESTLSALSLIVGKGELPPCDTQTDQQQKPRSTIQDRVQDVIKSCKPVKMLVDWLQSHSKHRLCQHQHSCISYIIQGGMRMFAIGYGIQGAIKLFGSLGRIFKNPGTFLKSLFQRDSLRLGAFLGSFVAIFRAVNCLLRWVRNQEDKLHGLLSGFLAGWSMLFYKGPTVALYTATKLAEVLYFKGIAAGILPYIRCADIIIYSISTAMVFHTAVIEPHNLRPAYWNFLLRVTNNRFAEMNRALLEPYIEGCSKMFPNFWPDYDPRYTSLARR
;
A
#
# COMPACT_ATOMS: atom_id res chain seq x y z
N GLU A 1 -37.41 1.04 -22.14
CA GLU A 1 -37.14 0.13 -21.01
C GLU A 1 -36.30 0.84 -19.95
N THR A 2 -36.94 1.32 -18.89
CA THR A 2 -36.30 1.97 -17.74
C THR A 2 -36.30 0.99 -16.56
N PRO A 3 -35.24 0.21 -16.34
CA PRO A 3 -35.23 -0.81 -15.30
C PRO A 3 -34.43 -0.42 -14.06
N ASN A 4 -34.39 0.74 -13.53
CA ASN A 4 -33.56 0.98 -12.35
C ASN A 4 -34.13 1.91 -11.28
N PHE A 5 -35.26 2.56 -11.52
CA PHE A 5 -35.82 3.49 -10.53
C PHE A 5 -36.53 2.77 -9.36
N HIS A 6 -37.07 1.58 -9.60
CA HIS A 6 -37.76 0.80 -8.57
C HIS A 6 -36.77 0.18 -7.57
N TRP A 7 -35.60 -0.21 -8.05
CA TRP A 7 -34.54 -0.79 -7.23
C TRP A 7 -33.86 0.26 -6.34
N LEU A 8 -33.61 1.45 -6.88
CA LEU A 8 -33.11 2.62 -6.13
C LEU A 8 -34.12 3.08 -5.06
N LYS A 9 -35.43 3.06 -5.36
CA LYS A 9 -36.49 3.33 -4.37
C LYS A 9 -36.48 2.29 -3.25
N LEU A 10 -36.40 1.01 -3.56
CA LEU A 10 -36.36 -0.07 -2.57
C LEU A 10 -35.12 0.00 -1.68
N GLN A 11 -33.97 0.35 -2.23
CA GLN A 11 -32.74 0.58 -1.46
C GLN A 11 -32.82 1.86 -0.64
N PHE A 12 -33.39 2.94 -1.17
CA PHE A 12 -33.62 4.16 -0.43
C PHE A 12 -34.57 3.92 0.76
N TRP A 13 -35.65 3.20 0.58
CA TRP A 13 -36.59 2.81 1.66
C TRP A 13 -35.93 1.86 2.67
N ARG A 14 -35.08 0.93 2.25
CA ARG A 14 -34.26 0.11 3.17
C ARG A 14 -33.28 0.95 4.00
N THR A 15 -32.63 1.94 3.38
CA THR A 15 -31.76 2.87 4.10
C THR A 15 -32.54 3.79 5.03
N MET A 16 -33.73 4.23 4.63
CA MET A 16 -34.63 5.03 5.49
C MET A 16 -35.24 4.19 6.63
N ALA A 17 -35.50 2.91 6.42
CA ALA A 17 -35.90 1.99 7.49
C ALA A 17 -34.78 1.78 8.54
N VAL A 18 -33.51 1.95 8.18
CA VAL A 18 -32.39 1.99 9.12
C VAL A 18 -32.43 3.24 10.01
N LEU A 19 -32.95 4.36 9.51
CA LEU A 19 -33.15 5.59 10.32
C LEU A 19 -34.28 5.46 11.35
N GLY A 20 -35.20 4.49 11.20
CA GLY A 20 -36.24 4.19 12.18
C GLY A 20 -35.82 3.20 13.28
N LYS A 21 -34.62 2.58 13.19
CA LYS A 21 -34.12 1.71 14.25
C LYS A 21 -33.62 2.53 15.44
N PRO A 22 -33.68 2.01 16.69
CA PRO A 22 -33.20 2.75 17.84
C PRO A 22 -31.73 3.10 17.63
N THR A 23 -31.43 4.40 17.65
CA THR A 23 -30.09 4.95 17.41
C THR A 23 -29.14 4.73 18.58
N THR A 24 -29.69 4.34 19.74
CA THR A 24 -28.96 4.19 21.02
C THR A 24 -28.87 2.73 21.43
N ILE A 25 -27.65 2.26 21.62
CA ILE A 25 -27.34 0.89 22.07
C ILE A 25 -26.95 0.96 23.55
N LYS A 26 -27.78 0.41 24.44
CA LYS A 26 -27.64 0.55 25.88
C LYS A 26 -26.79 -0.53 26.57
N PHE A 27 -26.27 -1.49 25.85
CA PHE A 27 -25.37 -2.51 26.38
C PHE A 27 -24.09 -1.93 26.97
N THR A 28 -23.50 -2.62 27.92
CA THR A 28 -22.23 -2.22 28.55
C THR A 28 -21.04 -2.49 27.64
N CYS A 29 -19.89 -1.90 27.95
CA CYS A 29 -18.65 -2.18 27.21
C CYS A 29 -18.16 -3.62 27.45
N TYR A 30 -18.49 -4.24 28.57
CA TYR A 30 -18.24 -5.66 28.83
C TYR A 30 -19.09 -6.56 27.93
N GLU A 31 -20.36 -6.22 27.73
CA GLU A 31 -21.28 -7.01 26.92
C GLU A 31 -20.94 -6.98 25.42
N ILE A 32 -20.45 -5.87 24.89
CA ILE A 32 -20.18 -5.72 23.46
C ILE A 32 -18.68 -5.84 23.15
N GLY A 33 -17.86 -5.02 23.85
CA GLY A 33 -16.50 -4.70 23.42
C GLY A 33 -15.43 -5.63 23.97
N HIS A 34 -15.32 -5.72 25.29
CA HIS A 34 -14.29 -6.51 25.95
C HIS A 34 -14.88 -7.64 26.79
N THR A 35 -15.49 -8.57 26.12
CA THR A 35 -16.26 -9.69 26.69
C THR A 35 -15.43 -10.65 27.57
N TRP A 36 -14.10 -10.60 27.46
CA TRP A 36 -13.16 -11.45 28.22
C TRP A 36 -12.84 -10.95 29.64
N THR A 37 -13.21 -9.70 29.98
CA THR A 37 -13.02 -9.15 31.32
C THR A 37 -14.03 -8.06 31.60
N PRO A 38 -14.63 -8.02 32.81
CA PRO A 38 -15.58 -6.98 33.17
C PRO A 38 -14.93 -5.61 33.44
N PHE A 39 -13.61 -5.59 33.69
CA PHE A 39 -12.87 -4.37 34.06
C PHE A 39 -12.25 -3.69 32.84
N CYS A 40 -12.68 -2.45 32.52
CA CYS A 40 -12.17 -1.68 31.39
C CYS A 40 -10.66 -1.44 31.43
N THR A 41 -10.11 -1.21 32.63
CA THR A 41 -8.65 -1.04 32.83
C THR A 41 -7.87 -2.29 32.49
N HIS A 42 -8.33 -3.45 32.92
CA HIS A 42 -7.70 -4.74 32.61
C HIS A 42 -7.77 -5.04 31.11
N ALA A 43 -8.90 -4.70 30.45
CA ALA A 43 -9.05 -4.83 29.02
C ALA A 43 -8.03 -3.95 28.26
N ALA A 44 -7.91 -2.68 28.65
CA ALA A 44 -6.98 -1.74 28.02
C ALA A 44 -5.51 -2.15 28.21
N VAL A 45 -5.13 -2.55 29.44
CA VAL A 45 -3.77 -3.02 29.75
C VAL A 45 -3.45 -4.34 29.03
N GLY A 46 -4.40 -5.28 28.98
CA GLY A 46 -4.24 -6.55 28.27
C GLY A 46 -4.02 -6.35 26.76
N VAL A 47 -4.74 -5.42 26.15
CA VAL A 47 -4.54 -5.05 24.74
C VAL A 47 -3.22 -4.32 24.56
N ALA A 48 -2.86 -3.38 25.45
CA ALA A 48 -1.57 -2.69 25.41
C ALA A 48 -0.39 -3.67 25.41
N TYR A 49 -0.43 -4.65 26.30
CA TYR A 49 0.59 -5.72 26.39
C TYR A 49 0.66 -6.54 25.10
N SER A 50 -0.48 -7.00 24.59
CA SER A 50 -0.54 -7.83 23.39
C SER A 50 -0.02 -7.08 22.16
N VAL A 51 -0.48 -5.83 21.97
CA VAL A 51 -0.07 -4.97 20.85
C VAL A 51 1.42 -4.64 20.96
N SER A 52 1.94 -4.28 22.14
CA SER A 52 3.36 -3.94 22.31
C SER A 52 4.28 -5.13 22.00
N LYS A 53 3.91 -6.31 22.43
CA LYS A 53 4.66 -7.56 22.14
C LYS A 53 4.72 -7.86 20.63
N GLU A 54 3.59 -7.80 19.93
CA GLU A 54 3.56 -8.06 18.49
C GLU A 54 4.18 -6.90 17.68
N ALA A 55 3.96 -5.65 18.09
CA ALA A 55 4.59 -4.48 17.48
C ALA A 55 6.13 -4.54 17.58
N ALA A 56 6.66 -4.96 18.72
CA ALA A 56 8.11 -5.14 18.91
C ALA A 56 8.68 -6.18 17.93
N LYS A 57 7.99 -7.29 17.71
CA LYS A 57 8.40 -8.31 16.73
C LYS A 57 8.36 -7.73 15.30
N ILE A 58 7.27 -7.04 14.92
CA ILE A 58 7.08 -6.50 13.57
C ILE A 58 8.11 -5.40 13.28
N TYR A 59 8.20 -4.39 14.14
CA TYR A 59 9.10 -3.26 13.90
C TYR A 59 10.56 -3.61 14.14
N GLY A 60 10.85 -4.46 15.12
CA GLY A 60 12.21 -4.96 15.36
C GLY A 60 12.76 -5.70 14.15
N SER A 61 11.99 -6.63 13.59
CA SER A 61 12.40 -7.35 12.38
C SER A 61 12.51 -6.42 11.15
N LEU A 62 11.59 -5.49 10.97
CA LEU A 62 11.59 -4.54 9.85
C LEU A 62 12.82 -3.62 9.89
N TYR A 63 13.12 -3.04 11.06
CA TYR A 63 14.30 -2.16 11.20
C TYR A 63 15.60 -2.93 11.12
N LEU A 64 15.66 -4.17 11.64
CA LEU A 64 16.81 -5.05 11.51
C LEU A 64 17.11 -5.35 10.04
N LEU A 65 16.10 -5.79 9.27
CA LEU A 65 16.24 -6.05 7.85
C LEU A 65 16.67 -4.79 7.06
N THR A 66 16.08 -3.65 7.40
CA THR A 66 16.45 -2.36 6.77
C THR A 66 17.90 -1.98 7.10
N ALA A 67 18.35 -2.21 8.32
CA ALA A 67 19.72 -1.92 8.75
C ALA A 67 20.74 -2.83 8.04
N LEU A 68 20.42 -4.12 7.91
CA LEU A 68 21.23 -5.09 7.19
C LEU A 68 21.30 -4.74 5.69
N TYR A 69 20.17 -4.43 5.06
CA TYR A 69 20.13 -4.04 3.65
C TYR A 69 20.95 -2.77 3.36
N LYS A 70 20.86 -1.76 4.25
CA LYS A 70 21.60 -0.50 4.13
C LYS A 70 23.04 -0.59 4.67
N LYS A 71 23.49 -1.79 5.08
CA LYS A 71 24.84 -2.04 5.65
C LYS A 71 25.22 -1.03 6.75
N ARG A 72 24.28 -0.74 7.66
CA ARG A 72 24.51 0.25 8.74
C ARG A 72 25.49 -0.30 9.77
N GLY A 73 26.43 0.56 10.21
CA GLY A 73 27.49 0.19 11.17
C GLY A 73 26.99 0.02 12.61
N LYS A 74 27.88 -0.48 13.49
CA LYS A 74 27.60 -0.75 14.92
C LYS A 74 26.98 0.42 15.70
N LYS A 75 27.39 1.67 15.39
CA LYS A 75 26.84 2.90 16.00
C LYS A 75 25.33 3.05 15.80
N TYR A 76 24.77 2.54 14.70
CA TYR A 76 23.33 2.57 14.48
C TYR A 76 22.60 1.62 15.43
N PHE A 77 23.11 0.40 15.62
CA PHE A 77 22.48 -0.61 16.48
C PHE A 77 22.51 -0.23 17.95
N LEU A 78 23.58 0.45 18.41
CA LEU A 78 23.73 0.86 19.81
C LEU A 78 22.77 1.99 20.24
N GLY A 79 22.36 2.86 19.31
CA GLY A 79 21.54 4.02 19.69
C GLY A 79 20.26 4.17 18.85
N LYS A 80 20.43 4.39 17.54
CA LYS A 80 19.34 4.83 16.68
C LYS A 80 18.31 3.74 16.41
N PHE A 81 18.73 2.48 16.35
CA PHE A 81 17.86 1.32 16.13
C PHE A 81 16.79 1.17 17.22
N TRP A 82 17.21 1.19 18.48
CA TRP A 82 16.29 1.03 19.62
C TRP A 82 15.30 2.18 19.73
N ARG A 83 15.78 3.41 19.53
CA ARG A 83 14.93 4.59 19.57
C ARG A 83 13.87 4.55 18.45
N GLU A 84 14.26 4.18 17.23
CA GLU A 84 13.36 4.09 16.09
C GLU A 84 12.33 2.97 16.28
N THR A 85 12.76 1.83 16.78
CA THR A 85 11.89 0.68 17.05
C THR A 85 10.89 1.00 18.17
N LEU A 86 11.38 1.52 19.30
CA LEU A 86 10.54 1.84 20.45
C LEU A 86 9.46 2.88 20.10
N GLN A 87 9.82 3.93 19.37
CA GLN A 87 8.87 4.96 18.96
C GLN A 87 7.73 4.38 18.12
N SER A 88 8.03 3.46 17.18
CA SER A 88 7.00 2.80 16.37
C SER A 88 6.20 1.76 17.15
N VAL A 89 6.80 1.13 18.17
CA VAL A 89 6.06 0.25 19.08
C VAL A 89 5.07 1.07 19.92
N ILE A 90 5.52 2.20 20.49
CA ILE A 90 4.66 3.10 21.26
C ILE A 90 3.50 3.61 20.37
N PHE A 91 3.78 4.03 19.15
CA PHE A 91 2.77 4.47 18.20
C PHE A 91 1.65 3.42 18.01
N LEU A 92 1.99 2.18 17.69
CA LEU A 92 0.98 1.14 17.45
C LEU A 92 0.25 0.73 18.74
N THR A 93 0.98 0.64 19.86
CA THR A 93 0.41 0.32 21.17
C THR A 93 -0.58 1.39 21.60
N THR A 94 -0.21 2.67 21.47
CA THR A 94 -1.08 3.80 21.81
C THR A 94 -2.35 3.77 20.95
N ASN A 95 -2.24 3.47 19.65
CA ASN A 95 -3.41 3.41 18.76
C ASN A 95 -4.42 2.34 19.23
N GLY A 96 -3.96 1.11 19.48
CA GLY A 96 -4.85 0.03 19.93
C GLY A 96 -5.42 0.26 21.34
N THR A 97 -4.60 0.75 22.27
CA THR A 97 -5.02 0.99 23.66
C THR A 97 -6.00 2.15 23.75
N LEU A 98 -5.72 3.28 23.07
CA LEU A 98 -6.63 4.44 23.09
C LEU A 98 -7.95 4.14 22.40
N PHE A 99 -7.98 3.28 21.37
CA PHE A 99 -9.23 2.89 20.74
C PHE A 99 -10.18 2.23 21.76
N ILE A 100 -9.71 1.24 22.51
CA ILE A 100 -10.52 0.58 23.56
C ILE A 100 -10.82 1.55 24.71
N ALA A 101 -9.85 2.32 25.16
CA ALA A 101 -10.06 3.29 26.24
C ALA A 101 -11.13 4.32 25.88
N CYS A 102 -11.07 4.91 24.68
CA CYS A 102 -12.07 5.85 24.18
C CYS A 102 -13.45 5.19 24.08
N PHE A 103 -13.53 3.95 23.64
CA PHE A 103 -14.77 3.18 23.57
C PHE A 103 -15.42 3.03 24.96
N CYS A 104 -14.63 2.70 25.98
CA CYS A 104 -15.11 2.58 27.37
C CYS A 104 -15.46 3.94 27.98
N ILE A 105 -14.62 4.98 27.76
CA ILE A 105 -14.86 6.34 28.26
C ILE A 105 -16.15 6.89 27.68
N TRP A 106 -16.37 6.75 26.38
CA TRP A 106 -17.60 7.18 25.72
C TRP A 106 -18.82 6.55 26.40
N ARG A 107 -18.83 5.23 26.60
CA ARG A 107 -19.93 4.52 27.26
C ARG A 107 -20.19 5.04 28.67
N LYS A 108 -19.12 5.34 29.40
CA LYS A 108 -19.22 5.85 30.78
C LYS A 108 -19.80 7.28 30.82
N LEU A 109 -19.42 8.13 29.85
CA LEU A 109 -19.88 9.52 29.80
C LEU A 109 -21.26 9.66 29.19
N ALA A 110 -21.52 9.04 28.06
CA ALA A 110 -22.77 9.18 27.32
C ALA A 110 -23.88 8.23 27.80
N GLY A 111 -23.54 7.11 28.43
CA GLY A 111 -24.50 6.10 28.86
C GLY A 111 -25.03 5.17 27.75
N PHE A 112 -24.65 5.39 26.51
CA PHE A 112 -25.05 4.59 25.33
C PHE A 112 -23.98 4.59 24.27
N TYR A 113 -24.11 3.66 23.31
CA TYR A 113 -23.37 3.68 22.06
C TYR A 113 -24.28 4.10 20.91
N PHE A 114 -23.69 4.69 19.89
CA PHE A 114 -24.36 5.02 18.63
C PHE A 114 -23.61 4.39 17.45
N TYR A 115 -24.22 4.36 16.28
CA TYR A 115 -23.67 3.69 15.09
C TYR A 115 -22.21 4.06 14.78
N LEU A 116 -21.88 5.36 14.79
CA LEU A 116 -20.53 5.86 14.47
C LEU A 116 -19.57 5.89 15.68
N ASN A 117 -19.93 5.31 16.81
CA ASN A 117 -19.10 5.37 18.02
C ASN A 117 -17.68 4.86 17.79
N ALA A 118 -17.53 3.70 17.12
CA ALA A 118 -16.21 3.14 16.81
C ALA A 118 -15.41 4.03 15.84
N PHE A 119 -16.08 4.75 14.95
CA PHE A 119 -15.44 5.71 14.06
C PHE A 119 -14.88 6.92 14.84
N VAL A 120 -15.65 7.51 15.72
CA VAL A 120 -15.21 8.65 16.56
C VAL A 120 -14.04 8.25 17.46
N CYS A 121 -14.15 7.09 18.13
CA CYS A 121 -13.06 6.54 18.94
C CYS A 121 -11.81 6.27 18.10
N GLY A 122 -11.99 5.81 16.87
CA GLY A 122 -10.92 5.57 15.91
C GLY A 122 -10.20 6.85 15.49
N ILE A 123 -10.91 7.96 15.23
CA ILE A 123 -10.29 9.26 14.90
C ILE A 123 -9.41 9.73 16.06
N THR A 124 -9.95 9.78 17.27
CA THR A 124 -9.21 10.29 18.44
C THR A 124 -7.96 9.45 18.73
N ALA A 125 -8.09 8.14 18.76
CA ALA A 125 -6.99 7.23 19.01
C ALA A 125 -5.88 7.37 17.93
N SER A 126 -6.28 7.44 16.66
CA SER A 126 -5.35 7.50 15.54
C SER A 126 -4.65 8.84 15.39
N ALA A 127 -5.34 9.96 15.66
CA ALA A 127 -4.76 11.29 15.63
C ALA A 127 -3.67 11.45 16.68
N ILE A 128 -3.95 11.02 17.91
CA ILE A 128 -2.99 11.05 19.02
C ILE A 128 -1.80 10.15 18.72
N SER A 129 -2.05 8.91 18.30
CA SER A 129 -0.99 7.95 18.06
C SER A 129 -0.05 8.37 16.93
N LEU A 130 -0.58 8.87 15.80
CA LEU A 130 0.25 9.29 14.69
C LEU A 130 1.10 10.53 15.03
N SER A 131 0.62 11.36 15.94
CA SER A 131 1.40 12.51 16.44
C SER A 131 2.68 12.09 17.17
N ILE A 132 2.72 10.88 17.73
CA ILE A 132 3.89 10.29 18.38
C ILE A 132 4.90 9.77 17.35
N GLU A 133 4.43 9.30 16.18
CA GLU A 133 5.30 8.72 15.14
C GLU A 133 6.14 9.81 14.45
N ARG A 134 7.27 9.40 13.89
CA ARG A 134 8.22 10.29 13.19
C ARG A 134 7.58 10.92 11.95
N LYS A 135 7.82 12.23 11.75
CA LYS A 135 7.29 13.00 10.61
C LYS A 135 7.56 12.32 9.26
N GLN A 136 8.78 11.78 9.06
CA GLN A 136 9.17 11.10 7.81
C GLN A 136 8.35 9.84 7.48
N ARG A 137 7.69 9.23 8.46
CA ARG A 137 6.89 8.01 8.27
C ARG A 137 5.40 8.27 8.21
N ARG A 138 4.93 9.42 8.70
CA ARG A 138 3.49 9.74 8.77
C ARG A 138 2.83 9.66 7.40
N GLY A 139 3.41 10.28 6.39
CA GLY A 139 2.89 10.24 5.02
C GLY A 139 2.78 8.83 4.45
N LEU A 140 3.79 7.97 4.68
CA LEU A 140 3.74 6.57 4.24
C LEU A 140 2.61 5.79 4.92
N LEU A 141 2.44 5.98 6.24
CA LEU A 141 1.37 5.34 7.01
C LEU A 141 0.00 5.86 6.58
N ALA A 142 -0.13 7.17 6.32
CA ALA A 142 -1.36 7.78 5.84
C ALA A 142 -1.80 7.20 4.49
N VAL A 143 -0.89 7.12 3.52
CA VAL A 143 -1.17 6.51 2.21
C VAL A 143 -1.52 5.03 2.34
N TYR A 144 -0.82 4.28 3.20
CA TYR A 144 -1.13 2.87 3.43
C TYR A 144 -2.54 2.67 4.01
N MET A 145 -2.89 3.45 5.05
CA MET A 145 -4.22 3.35 5.65
C MET A 145 -5.32 3.85 4.74
N ALA A 146 -5.06 4.89 3.93
CA ALA A 146 -5.98 5.35 2.90
C ALA A 146 -6.29 4.24 1.88
N ASN A 147 -5.28 3.48 1.45
CA ASN A 147 -5.49 2.33 0.56
C ASN A 147 -6.37 1.25 1.19
N VAL A 148 -6.14 0.92 2.46
CA VAL A 148 -6.95 -0.08 3.17
C VAL A 148 -8.38 0.42 3.33
N ALA A 149 -8.56 1.70 3.67
CA ALA A 149 -9.87 2.31 3.83
C ALA A 149 -10.66 2.38 2.50
N LEU A 150 -10.02 2.81 1.42
CA LEU A 150 -10.64 2.85 0.09
C LEU A 150 -11.08 1.46 -0.39
N GLU A 151 -10.24 0.44 -0.21
CA GLU A 151 -10.64 -0.94 -0.51
C GLU A 151 -11.81 -1.40 0.36
N THR A 152 -11.81 -1.04 1.64
CA THR A 152 -12.88 -1.38 2.57
C THR A 152 -14.19 -0.70 2.16
N ILE A 153 -14.16 0.60 1.84
CA ILE A 153 -15.33 1.35 1.34
C ILE A 153 -15.86 0.72 0.05
N TYR A 154 -14.97 0.39 -0.89
CA TYR A 154 -15.37 -0.28 -2.13
C TYR A 154 -16.09 -1.62 -1.86
N ARG A 155 -15.56 -2.44 -0.94
CA ARG A 155 -16.18 -3.73 -0.55
C ARG A 155 -17.53 -3.53 0.12
N MET A 156 -17.67 -2.50 0.97
CA MET A 156 -18.94 -2.14 1.60
C MET A 156 -19.97 -1.67 0.57
N LEU A 157 -19.58 -0.87 -0.41
CA LEU A 157 -20.46 -0.43 -1.49
C LEU A 157 -20.86 -1.60 -2.40
N ALA A 158 -19.91 -2.49 -2.70
CA ALA A 158 -20.19 -3.69 -3.49
C ALA A 158 -21.11 -4.68 -2.77
N SER A 159 -20.91 -4.90 -1.46
CA SER A 159 -21.76 -5.79 -0.66
C SER A 159 -23.20 -5.29 -0.53
N ARG A 160 -23.39 -3.96 -0.61
CA ARG A 160 -24.71 -3.31 -0.62
C ARG A 160 -25.31 -3.16 -2.02
N GLY A 161 -24.58 -3.58 -3.08
CA GLY A 161 -25.03 -3.53 -4.47
C GLY A 161 -25.00 -2.13 -5.11
N PHE A 162 -24.40 -1.11 -4.45
CA PHE A 162 -24.22 0.23 -5.04
C PHE A 162 -23.22 0.22 -6.19
N VAL A 163 -22.21 -0.64 -6.11
CA VAL A 163 -21.16 -0.77 -7.12
C VAL A 163 -21.08 -2.21 -7.58
N LYS A 164 -21.18 -2.42 -8.90
CA LYS A 164 -20.92 -3.74 -9.49
C LYS A 164 -19.43 -3.93 -9.66
N PRO A 165 -18.84 -5.04 -9.17
CA PRO A 165 -17.43 -5.33 -9.37
C PRO A 165 -17.09 -5.40 -10.86
N ILE A 166 -16.14 -4.59 -11.29
CA ILE A 166 -15.65 -4.58 -12.68
C ILE A 166 -14.64 -5.70 -12.82
N HIS A 167 -14.86 -6.59 -13.79
CA HIS A 167 -13.88 -7.64 -14.07
C HIS A 167 -12.54 -7.03 -14.48
N ASN A 168 -11.45 -7.44 -13.80
CA ASN A 168 -10.13 -6.86 -13.95
C ASN A 168 -10.05 -5.33 -13.71
N GLY A 169 -10.90 -4.78 -12.83
CA GLY A 169 -10.89 -3.36 -12.48
C GLY A 169 -9.54 -2.87 -11.94
N GLU A 170 -8.77 -3.75 -11.28
CA GLU A 170 -7.42 -3.47 -10.84
C GLU A 170 -6.44 -3.20 -11.99
N VAL A 171 -6.62 -3.90 -13.13
CA VAL A 171 -5.78 -3.70 -14.33
C VAL A 171 -6.09 -2.33 -14.94
N LEU A 172 -7.37 -1.99 -15.06
CA LEU A 172 -7.79 -0.70 -15.59
C LEU A 172 -7.28 0.46 -14.72
N LEU A 173 -7.46 0.35 -13.39
CA LEU A 173 -7.01 1.36 -12.43
C LEU A 173 -5.48 1.57 -12.53
N PHE A 174 -4.72 0.47 -12.59
CA PHE A 174 -3.28 0.52 -12.72
C PHE A 174 -2.84 1.11 -14.07
N SER A 175 -3.52 0.75 -15.16
CA SER A 175 -3.22 1.28 -16.50
C SER A 175 -3.45 2.79 -16.59
N VAL A 176 -4.58 3.27 -16.06
CA VAL A 176 -4.88 4.71 -16.02
C VAL A 176 -3.87 5.44 -15.13
N ALA A 177 -3.59 4.91 -13.94
CA ALA A 177 -2.61 5.51 -13.04
C ALA A 177 -1.21 5.59 -13.69
N SER A 178 -0.77 4.51 -14.33
CA SER A 178 0.52 4.48 -15.04
C SER A 178 0.56 5.45 -16.21
N ALA A 179 -0.52 5.56 -17.00
CA ALA A 179 -0.63 6.51 -18.10
C ALA A 179 -0.39 7.94 -17.63
N VAL A 180 -1.09 8.35 -16.57
CA VAL A 180 -0.98 9.70 -16.02
C VAL A 180 0.40 9.95 -15.40
N TYR A 181 1.00 8.95 -14.72
CA TYR A 181 2.37 9.06 -14.21
C TYR A 181 3.38 9.35 -15.32
N PHE A 182 3.33 8.58 -16.41
CA PHE A 182 4.28 8.77 -17.51
C PHE A 182 3.99 10.02 -18.34
N TYR A 183 2.74 10.47 -18.40
CA TYR A 183 2.42 11.77 -18.95
C TYR A 183 3.11 12.90 -18.18
N PHE A 184 2.98 12.91 -16.84
CA PHE A 184 3.65 13.93 -16.03
C PHE A 184 5.17 13.80 -16.02
N PHE A 185 5.69 12.59 -16.13
CA PHE A 185 7.13 12.38 -16.27
C PHE A 185 7.66 13.03 -17.55
N LYS A 186 6.99 12.83 -18.68
CA LYS A 186 7.37 13.46 -19.97
C LYS A 186 7.09 14.96 -19.99
N LEU A 187 6.09 15.44 -19.26
CA LEU A 187 5.82 16.88 -19.13
C LEU A 187 6.95 17.60 -18.40
N SER A 188 7.56 16.99 -17.40
CA SER A 188 8.69 17.58 -16.68
C SER A 188 9.95 17.67 -17.54
N ASP A 189 10.17 16.74 -18.48
CA ASP A 189 11.29 16.80 -19.43
C ASP A 189 11.25 18.03 -20.34
N HIS A 190 10.06 18.46 -20.79
CA HIS A 190 9.89 19.59 -21.71
C HIS A 190 10.14 20.95 -21.05
N HIS A 191 9.96 21.09 -19.73
CA HIS A 191 10.20 22.37 -19.03
C HIS A 191 11.66 22.59 -18.64
N TRP A 192 12.50 21.58 -18.67
CA TRP A 192 13.93 21.71 -18.32
C TRP A 192 14.80 22.33 -19.43
N GLY A 193 14.32 22.37 -20.63
CA GLY A 193 15.01 23.05 -21.75
C GLY A 193 14.94 24.60 -21.71
N LYS A 194 14.11 25.18 -20.85
CA LYS A 194 14.02 26.65 -20.67
C LYS A 194 14.42 27.00 -19.25
N LYS A 195 15.66 27.47 -19.08
CA LYS A 195 16.14 28.12 -17.85
C LYS A 195 15.22 29.26 -17.47
N ASN A 196 14.44 29.11 -16.40
CA ASN A 196 13.90 30.24 -15.68
C ASN A 196 14.15 30.04 -14.18
N HIS A 197 14.87 31.01 -13.62
CA HIS A 197 15.10 31.27 -12.23
C HIS A 197 13.78 31.31 -11.45
N HIS A 198 13.46 30.28 -10.67
CA HIS A 198 12.73 30.38 -9.41
C HIS A 198 13.23 29.29 -8.47
N HIS A 199 14.24 29.70 -7.73
CA HIS A 199 14.94 28.91 -6.73
C HIS A 199 14.29 29.19 -5.37
N GLU A 200 13.04 28.73 -5.16
CA GLU A 200 12.45 28.78 -3.81
C GLU A 200 11.15 27.97 -3.79
N LEU A 201 11.23 26.66 -3.68
CA LEU A 201 10.22 25.77 -3.08
C LEU A 201 10.70 24.31 -3.13
N CYS A 202 11.93 24.10 -2.68
CA CYS A 202 12.39 22.76 -2.29
C CYS A 202 11.98 22.51 -0.84
N HIS A 203 10.69 22.33 -0.57
CA HIS A 203 10.23 21.75 0.67
C HIS A 203 10.23 20.23 0.53
N ASP A 204 11.08 19.58 1.35
CA ASP A 204 11.11 18.16 1.67
C ASP A 204 10.95 17.13 0.51
N GLY A 205 12.05 16.84 -0.16
CA GLY A 205 12.18 15.59 -0.93
C GLY A 205 11.45 15.54 -2.27
N MET A 206 10.99 16.68 -2.81
CA MET A 206 10.38 16.75 -4.13
C MET A 206 11.31 17.41 -5.15
N LYS A 207 11.86 16.63 -6.06
CA LYS A 207 12.52 17.11 -7.27
C LYS A 207 11.53 17.05 -8.42
N ASN A 208 11.31 18.17 -9.10
CA ASN A 208 10.46 18.28 -10.31
C ASN A 208 8.97 17.94 -10.10
N GLY A 209 8.42 18.17 -8.92
CA GLY A 209 7.01 17.86 -8.63
C GLY A 209 6.69 16.36 -8.50
N LEU A 210 7.71 15.51 -8.51
CA LEU A 210 7.60 14.08 -8.24
C LEU A 210 8.46 13.70 -7.02
N PRO A 211 7.95 12.84 -6.11
CA PRO A 211 8.74 12.31 -5.00
C PRO A 211 10.01 11.61 -5.50
N GLU A 212 11.14 11.81 -4.83
CA GLU A 212 12.44 11.24 -5.24
C GLU A 212 12.40 9.70 -5.36
N SER A 213 11.62 9.04 -4.52
CA SER A 213 11.37 7.60 -4.60
C SER A 213 10.65 7.20 -5.89
N THR A 214 9.70 8.01 -6.34
CA THR A 214 8.95 7.80 -7.59
C THR A 214 9.85 8.04 -8.80
N LEU A 215 10.65 9.10 -8.76
CA LEU A 215 11.61 9.41 -9.82
C LEU A 215 12.64 8.29 -9.99
N SER A 216 13.15 7.75 -8.88
CA SER A 216 14.08 6.61 -8.91
C SER A 216 13.46 5.36 -9.52
N ALA A 217 12.19 5.06 -9.21
CA ALA A 217 11.47 3.95 -9.82
C ALA A 217 11.24 4.15 -11.32
N LEU A 218 10.83 5.36 -11.73
CA LEU A 218 10.63 5.72 -13.14
C LEU A 218 11.95 5.65 -13.93
N SER A 219 13.06 6.05 -13.34
CA SER A 219 14.39 5.97 -13.96
C SER A 219 14.83 4.53 -14.25
N LEU A 220 14.40 3.56 -13.45
CA LEU A 220 14.63 2.14 -13.72
C LEU A 220 13.82 1.63 -14.93
N ILE A 221 12.62 2.17 -15.12
CA ILE A 221 11.72 1.81 -16.22
C ILE A 221 12.20 2.43 -17.52
N VAL A 222 12.43 3.74 -17.52
CA VAL A 222 12.83 4.51 -18.71
C VAL A 222 14.29 4.22 -19.10
N GLY A 223 15.18 3.98 -18.15
CA GLY A 223 16.60 3.76 -18.40
C GLY A 223 17.45 5.01 -18.24
N LYS A 224 18.73 4.84 -17.91
CA LYS A 224 19.65 5.95 -17.60
C LYS A 224 19.93 6.91 -18.76
N GLY A 225 19.72 6.50 -20.00
CA GLY A 225 20.00 7.32 -21.19
C GLY A 225 18.89 8.28 -21.57
N GLU A 226 17.69 8.15 -20.97
CA GLU A 226 16.54 8.98 -21.24
C GLU A 226 16.15 9.91 -20.09
N LEU A 227 17.00 10.01 -19.07
CA LEU A 227 16.83 10.97 -17.98
C LEU A 227 17.40 12.33 -18.38
N PRO A 228 16.69 13.44 -18.10
CA PRO A 228 17.25 14.76 -18.29
C PRO A 228 18.55 14.91 -17.48
N PRO A 229 19.57 15.59 -18.00
CA PRO A 229 20.80 15.85 -17.27
C PRO A 229 20.47 16.67 -16.01
N CYS A 230 20.66 16.08 -14.86
CA CYS A 230 20.59 16.80 -13.58
C CYS A 230 21.94 17.50 -13.38
N ASP A 231 21.97 18.83 -13.39
CA ASP A 231 23.13 19.63 -13.01
C ASP A 231 23.43 19.49 -11.51
N THR A 232 23.90 18.33 -11.12
CA THR A 232 24.68 18.14 -9.90
C THR A 232 26.08 17.73 -10.31
N GLN A 233 26.87 18.73 -10.66
CA GLN A 233 28.31 18.66 -10.51
C GLN A 233 28.61 18.54 -9.01
N THR A 234 28.48 17.37 -8.47
CA THR A 234 29.14 16.96 -7.24
C THR A 234 29.34 15.45 -7.31
N ASP A 235 30.61 15.09 -7.49
CA ASP A 235 31.17 13.75 -7.31
C ASP A 235 30.50 12.61 -8.11
N GLN A 236 30.80 12.55 -9.39
CA GLN A 236 30.90 11.26 -10.09
C GLN A 236 32.12 10.49 -9.53
N GLN A 237 32.07 10.11 -8.26
CA GLN A 237 32.78 8.90 -7.86
C GLN A 237 32.11 7.75 -8.59
N GLN A 238 32.78 7.21 -9.56
CA GLN A 238 32.49 5.95 -10.20
C GLN A 238 32.20 4.92 -9.11
N LYS A 239 30.90 4.67 -8.84
CA LYS A 239 30.53 3.54 -8.01
C LYS A 239 31.16 2.30 -8.64
N PRO A 240 31.98 1.53 -7.92
CA PRO A 240 32.63 0.36 -8.48
C PRO A 240 31.53 -0.54 -9.06
N ARG A 241 31.66 -0.92 -10.32
CA ARG A 241 30.80 -1.90 -10.98
C ARG A 241 30.69 -3.09 -10.04
N SER A 242 29.48 -3.53 -9.73
CA SER A 242 29.33 -4.66 -8.82
C SER A 242 29.99 -5.87 -9.46
N THR A 243 30.84 -6.58 -8.72
CA THR A 243 31.52 -7.83 -9.12
C THR A 243 30.58 -8.86 -9.79
N ILE A 244 29.28 -8.79 -9.49
CA ILE A 244 28.24 -9.62 -10.10
C ILE A 244 27.98 -9.20 -11.56
N GLN A 245 27.96 -7.89 -11.87
CA GLN A 245 27.76 -7.41 -13.24
C GLN A 245 28.91 -7.80 -14.16
N ASP A 246 30.14 -7.77 -13.65
CA ASP A 246 31.34 -8.17 -14.41
C ASP A 246 31.31 -9.66 -14.64
N ARG A 247 31.00 -10.49 -13.66
CA ARG A 247 30.86 -11.96 -13.82
C ARG A 247 29.77 -12.35 -14.82
N VAL A 248 28.61 -11.66 -14.79
CA VAL A 248 27.54 -11.92 -15.77
C VAL A 248 27.98 -11.55 -17.19
N GLN A 249 28.70 -10.44 -17.35
CA GLN A 249 29.27 -10.07 -18.66
C GLN A 249 30.31 -11.06 -19.13
N ASP A 250 31.17 -11.60 -18.25
CA ASP A 250 32.16 -12.59 -18.59
C ASP A 250 31.52 -13.94 -19.00
N VAL A 251 30.44 -14.34 -18.32
CA VAL A 251 29.67 -15.54 -18.71
C VAL A 251 28.98 -15.33 -20.07
N ILE A 252 28.41 -14.15 -20.33
CA ILE A 252 27.81 -13.82 -21.64
C ILE A 252 28.87 -13.83 -22.75
N LYS A 253 30.07 -13.32 -22.49
CA LYS A 253 31.18 -13.32 -23.43
C LYS A 253 31.75 -14.74 -23.70
N SER A 254 31.68 -15.61 -22.70
CA SER A 254 32.16 -16.97 -22.77
C SER A 254 31.25 -17.92 -23.58
N CYS A 255 29.94 -17.62 -23.66
CA CYS A 255 29.00 -18.44 -24.42
C CYS A 255 28.82 -17.92 -25.85
N LYS A 256 29.49 -18.53 -26.82
CA LYS A 256 29.44 -18.19 -28.27
C LYS A 256 28.01 -17.96 -28.80
N PRO A 257 26.98 -18.84 -28.57
CA PRO A 257 25.64 -18.65 -29.08
C PRO A 257 24.92 -17.42 -28.45
N VAL A 258 25.18 -17.13 -27.15
CA VAL A 258 24.62 -15.98 -26.46
C VAL A 258 25.23 -14.69 -26.99
N LYS A 259 26.54 -14.68 -27.25
CA LYS A 259 27.22 -13.53 -27.84
C LYS A 259 26.67 -13.23 -29.24
N MET A 260 26.54 -14.25 -30.08
CA MET A 260 25.99 -14.09 -31.43
C MET A 260 24.56 -13.55 -31.43
N LEU A 261 23.72 -14.01 -30.50
CA LEU A 261 22.35 -13.47 -30.31
C LEU A 261 22.38 -12.03 -29.85
N VAL A 262 23.25 -11.66 -28.91
CA VAL A 262 23.38 -10.28 -28.43
C VAL A 262 23.87 -9.35 -29.55
N ASP A 263 24.89 -9.78 -30.30
CA ASP A 263 25.43 -9.01 -31.42
C ASP A 263 24.37 -8.84 -32.52
N TRP A 264 23.61 -9.91 -32.85
CA TRP A 264 22.46 -9.83 -33.76
C TRP A 264 21.39 -8.87 -33.29
N LEU A 265 21.01 -8.88 -32.00
CA LEU A 265 20.06 -7.95 -31.42
C LEU A 265 20.56 -6.51 -31.44
N GLN A 266 21.87 -6.29 -31.34
CA GLN A 266 22.47 -4.94 -31.36
C GLN A 266 22.65 -4.39 -32.78
N SER A 267 22.71 -5.24 -33.81
CA SER A 267 22.90 -4.85 -35.21
C SER A 267 21.67 -4.21 -35.86
N HIS A 268 20.47 -4.34 -35.22
CA HIS A 268 19.23 -3.78 -35.76
C HIS A 268 19.21 -2.24 -35.68
N SER A 269 18.35 -1.65 -36.52
CA SER A 269 18.23 -0.21 -36.64
C SER A 269 17.75 0.49 -35.37
N LYS A 270 18.28 1.69 -35.14
CA LYS A 270 17.91 2.59 -34.08
C LYS A 270 17.26 3.85 -34.71
N HIS A 271 16.13 4.30 -34.16
CA HIS A 271 15.51 5.54 -34.63
C HIS A 271 16.31 6.78 -34.20
N ARG A 272 16.34 7.83 -35.03
CA ARG A 272 17.12 9.05 -34.81
C ARG A 272 16.79 9.76 -33.49
N LEU A 273 15.53 9.74 -33.05
CA LEU A 273 15.07 10.36 -31.81
C LEU A 273 15.28 9.48 -30.56
N CYS A 274 15.71 8.23 -30.72
CA CYS A 274 15.95 7.36 -29.57
C CYS A 274 17.32 7.64 -28.94
N GLN A 275 17.34 7.93 -27.63
CA GLN A 275 18.57 8.31 -26.91
C GLN A 275 19.34 7.09 -26.33
N HIS A 276 18.76 5.87 -26.37
CA HIS A 276 19.43 4.67 -25.87
C HIS A 276 20.64 4.26 -26.72
N GLN A 277 21.63 3.56 -26.14
CA GLN A 277 22.94 3.30 -26.78
C GLN A 277 22.88 2.27 -27.92
N HIS A 278 22.02 1.23 -27.80
CA HIS A 278 21.93 0.10 -28.76
C HIS A 278 20.64 0.16 -29.57
N SER A 279 20.40 -0.86 -30.41
CA SER A 279 19.17 -0.98 -31.20
C SER A 279 17.92 -0.93 -30.32
N CYS A 280 16.77 -0.53 -30.91
CA CYS A 280 15.50 -0.46 -30.17
C CYS A 280 15.08 -1.83 -29.60
N ILE A 281 15.34 -2.90 -30.34
CA ILE A 281 15.02 -4.28 -29.92
C ILE A 281 15.87 -4.70 -28.71
N SER A 282 17.19 -4.45 -28.78
CA SER A 282 18.10 -4.73 -27.66
C SER A 282 17.71 -3.97 -26.39
N TYR A 283 17.32 -2.70 -26.52
CA TYR A 283 16.88 -1.86 -25.43
C TYR A 283 15.60 -2.38 -24.74
N ILE A 284 14.61 -2.88 -25.52
CA ILE A 284 13.37 -3.46 -25.02
C ILE A 284 13.64 -4.75 -24.26
N ILE A 285 14.39 -5.68 -24.88
CA ILE A 285 14.68 -7.00 -24.30
C ILE A 285 15.51 -6.86 -23.02
N GLN A 286 16.58 -6.09 -23.08
CA GLN A 286 17.46 -5.87 -21.91
C GLN A 286 16.72 -5.25 -20.73
N GLY A 287 15.83 -4.28 -21.00
CA GLY A 287 15.01 -3.68 -19.95
C GLY A 287 14.02 -4.66 -19.35
N GLY A 288 13.32 -5.41 -20.20
CA GLY A 288 12.35 -6.42 -19.77
C GLY A 288 13.01 -7.53 -18.93
N MET A 289 14.12 -8.10 -19.40
CA MET A 289 14.86 -9.15 -18.68
C MET A 289 15.41 -8.66 -17.34
N ARG A 290 15.95 -7.45 -17.30
CA ARG A 290 16.45 -6.86 -16.05
C ARG A 290 15.35 -6.74 -15.00
N MET A 291 14.19 -6.22 -15.39
CA MET A 291 13.07 -6.04 -14.47
C MET A 291 12.37 -7.35 -14.12
N PHE A 292 12.36 -8.32 -15.04
CA PHE A 292 11.94 -9.68 -14.75
C PHE A 292 12.81 -10.30 -13.64
N ALA A 293 14.13 -10.22 -13.77
CA ALA A 293 15.07 -10.75 -12.78
C ALA A 293 14.91 -10.07 -11.41
N ILE A 294 14.68 -8.74 -11.40
CA ILE A 294 14.42 -8.00 -10.16
C ILE A 294 13.13 -8.48 -9.52
N GLY A 295 12.02 -8.57 -10.27
CA GLY A 295 10.73 -9.02 -9.75
C GLY A 295 10.76 -10.45 -9.21
N TYR A 296 11.41 -11.34 -9.96
CA TYR A 296 11.63 -12.73 -9.55
C TYR A 296 12.44 -12.79 -8.25
N GLY A 297 13.54 -12.02 -8.17
CA GLY A 297 14.41 -11.97 -7.00
C GLY A 297 13.70 -11.42 -5.75
N ILE A 298 12.90 -10.36 -5.89
CA ILE A 298 12.12 -9.78 -4.78
C ILE A 298 11.14 -10.81 -4.22
N GLN A 299 10.36 -11.45 -5.08
CA GLN A 299 9.37 -12.43 -4.63
C GLN A 299 10.02 -13.69 -4.06
N GLY A 300 11.14 -14.14 -4.68
CA GLY A 300 11.95 -15.23 -4.15
C GLY A 300 12.49 -14.92 -2.75
N ALA A 301 13.03 -13.72 -2.54
CA ALA A 301 13.51 -13.28 -1.23
C ALA A 301 12.38 -13.24 -0.18
N ILE A 302 11.22 -12.68 -0.50
CA ILE A 302 10.06 -12.63 0.43
C ILE A 302 9.66 -14.04 0.85
N LYS A 303 9.58 -14.98 -0.09
CA LYS A 303 9.23 -16.37 0.20
C LYS A 303 10.30 -17.10 1.00
N LEU A 304 11.57 -16.86 0.67
CA LEU A 304 12.69 -17.42 1.39
C LEU A 304 12.68 -17.00 2.86
N PHE A 305 12.50 -15.69 3.13
CA PHE A 305 12.37 -15.17 4.49
C PHE A 305 11.15 -15.73 5.23
N GLY A 306 10.01 -15.85 4.56
CA GLY A 306 8.80 -16.44 5.13
C GLY A 306 8.90 -17.96 5.40
N SER A 307 9.85 -18.63 4.76
CA SER A 307 10.05 -20.09 4.85
C SER A 307 11.27 -20.50 5.67
N LEU A 308 12.06 -19.55 6.20
CA LEU A 308 13.30 -19.83 6.92
C LEU A 308 13.16 -20.93 7.96
N GLY A 309 12.14 -20.87 8.82
CA GLY A 309 11.91 -21.90 9.83
C GLY A 309 11.62 -23.30 9.28
N ARG A 310 11.05 -23.40 8.08
CA ARG A 310 10.81 -24.67 7.35
C ARG A 310 12.06 -25.17 6.62
N ILE A 311 12.86 -24.24 6.08
CA ILE A 311 14.09 -24.55 5.35
C ILE A 311 15.14 -25.13 6.29
N PHE A 312 15.24 -24.61 7.54
CA PHE A 312 16.14 -25.18 8.55
C PHE A 312 15.74 -26.61 8.97
N LYS A 313 14.44 -26.97 8.87
CA LYS A 313 13.97 -28.33 9.16
C LYS A 313 14.12 -29.28 7.94
N ASN A 314 13.90 -28.75 6.73
CA ASN A 314 13.93 -29.52 5.48
C ASN A 314 14.59 -28.70 4.35
N PRO A 315 15.89 -28.86 4.06
CA PRO A 315 16.61 -28.08 3.06
C PRO A 315 16.10 -28.27 1.63
N GLY A 316 15.44 -29.38 1.29
CA GLY A 316 14.80 -29.58 -0.04
C GLY A 316 13.64 -28.62 -0.34
N THR A 317 13.05 -28.00 0.67
CA THR A 317 12.02 -26.95 0.47
C THR A 317 12.57 -25.66 -0.11
N PHE A 318 13.88 -25.43 -0.06
CA PHE A 318 14.55 -24.28 -0.66
C PHE A 318 14.33 -24.21 -2.17
N LEU A 319 14.64 -25.28 -2.89
CA LEU A 319 14.47 -25.33 -4.37
C LEU A 319 13.00 -25.19 -4.77
N LYS A 320 12.06 -25.83 -4.03
CA LYS A 320 10.62 -25.69 -4.30
C LYS A 320 10.12 -24.27 -4.06
N SER A 321 10.68 -23.51 -3.11
CA SER A 321 10.29 -22.13 -2.84
C SER A 321 10.79 -21.16 -3.92
N LEU A 322 11.91 -21.45 -4.58
CA LEU A 322 12.45 -20.64 -5.68
C LEU A 322 11.61 -20.79 -6.96
N PHE A 323 11.25 -22.01 -7.36
CA PHE A 323 10.53 -22.28 -8.61
C PHE A 323 9.01 -22.23 -8.49
N GLN A 324 8.46 -21.37 -7.66
CA GLN A 324 7.01 -21.20 -7.55
C GLN A 324 6.44 -20.25 -8.60
N ARG A 325 5.23 -20.57 -9.09
CA ARG A 325 4.48 -19.77 -10.09
C ARG A 325 4.34 -18.29 -9.71
N ASP A 326 4.19 -17.96 -8.42
CA ASP A 326 4.04 -16.57 -7.99
C ASP A 326 5.30 -15.72 -8.18
N SER A 327 6.50 -16.33 -8.05
CA SER A 327 7.75 -15.62 -8.32
C SER A 327 7.90 -15.29 -9.80
N LEU A 328 7.48 -16.22 -10.67
CA LEU A 328 7.41 -15.99 -12.11
C LEU A 328 6.38 -14.91 -12.47
N ARG A 329 5.21 -14.89 -11.81
CA ARG A 329 4.16 -13.91 -12.08
C ARG A 329 4.60 -12.48 -11.81
N LEU A 330 5.27 -12.22 -10.66
CA LEU A 330 5.78 -10.89 -10.36
C LEU A 330 6.92 -10.50 -11.32
N GLY A 331 7.82 -11.43 -11.66
CA GLY A 331 8.84 -11.23 -12.69
C GLY A 331 8.24 -10.90 -14.05
N ALA A 332 7.25 -11.68 -14.50
CA ALA A 332 6.54 -11.46 -15.76
C ALA A 332 5.83 -10.09 -15.77
N PHE A 333 5.17 -9.72 -14.69
CA PHE A 333 4.52 -8.41 -14.55
C PHE A 333 5.52 -7.27 -14.74
N LEU A 334 6.61 -7.24 -13.94
CA LEU A 334 7.57 -6.13 -14.01
C LEU A 334 8.37 -6.14 -15.33
N GLY A 335 8.73 -7.31 -15.83
CA GLY A 335 9.46 -7.47 -17.09
C GLY A 335 8.64 -7.03 -18.29
N SER A 336 7.39 -7.50 -18.40
CA SER A 336 6.49 -7.13 -19.50
C SER A 336 6.07 -5.66 -19.41
N PHE A 337 5.86 -5.11 -18.21
CA PHE A 337 5.58 -3.68 -18.04
C PHE A 337 6.65 -2.80 -18.70
N VAL A 338 7.91 -3.07 -18.38
CA VAL A 338 9.03 -2.30 -18.94
C VAL A 338 9.23 -2.57 -20.42
N ALA A 339 9.09 -3.82 -20.84
CA ALA A 339 9.24 -4.19 -22.26
C ALA A 339 8.14 -3.50 -23.12
N ILE A 340 6.88 -3.55 -22.72
CA ILE A 340 5.76 -2.90 -23.42
C ILE A 340 5.94 -1.38 -23.43
N PHE A 341 6.26 -0.77 -22.28
CA PHE A 341 6.50 0.67 -22.19
C PHE A 341 7.56 1.14 -23.20
N ARG A 342 8.71 0.46 -23.21
CA ARG A 342 9.82 0.79 -24.13
C ARG A 342 9.47 0.52 -25.59
N ALA A 343 8.80 -0.60 -25.86
CA ALA A 343 8.36 -0.96 -27.21
C ALA A 343 7.42 0.08 -27.80
N VAL A 344 6.37 0.45 -27.05
CA VAL A 344 5.38 1.41 -27.52
C VAL A 344 6.01 2.80 -27.67
N ASN A 345 6.87 3.22 -26.74
CA ASN A 345 7.53 4.53 -26.83
C ASN A 345 8.48 4.60 -28.06
N CYS A 346 9.26 3.56 -28.31
CA CYS A 346 10.08 3.48 -29.53
C CYS A 346 9.20 3.43 -30.79
N LEU A 347 8.14 2.62 -30.80
CA LEU A 347 7.24 2.50 -31.94
C LEU A 347 6.58 3.84 -32.29
N LEU A 348 6.11 4.58 -31.28
CA LEU A 348 5.50 5.91 -31.50
C LEU A 348 6.50 6.93 -32.06
N ARG A 349 7.77 6.87 -31.66
CA ARG A 349 8.83 7.68 -32.26
C ARG A 349 9.07 7.30 -33.74
N TRP A 350 9.02 6.01 -34.08
CA TRP A 350 9.13 5.54 -35.46
C TRP A 350 7.97 6.01 -36.35
N VAL A 351 6.72 5.91 -35.82
CA VAL A 351 5.50 6.24 -36.59
C VAL A 351 5.31 7.73 -36.72
N ARG A 352 5.47 8.51 -35.65
CA ARG A 352 5.17 9.94 -35.62
C ARG A 352 6.38 10.83 -35.93
N ASN A 353 7.59 10.28 -35.92
CA ASN A 353 8.86 10.99 -36.06
C ASN A 353 8.98 12.26 -35.17
N GLN A 354 8.31 12.28 -34.04
CA GLN A 354 8.27 13.36 -33.06
C GLN A 354 8.34 12.79 -31.65
N GLU A 355 8.79 13.60 -30.69
CA GLU A 355 8.68 13.28 -29.27
C GLU A 355 7.59 14.12 -28.64
N ASP A 356 6.56 13.46 -28.04
CA ASP A 356 5.41 14.11 -27.47
C ASP A 356 5.09 13.52 -26.10
N LYS A 357 4.47 14.31 -25.23
CA LYS A 357 3.98 13.93 -23.90
C LYS A 357 2.96 12.78 -23.97
N LEU A 358 2.16 12.77 -25.04
CA LEU A 358 1.18 11.72 -25.30
C LEU A 358 1.80 10.34 -25.52
N HIS A 359 3.08 10.27 -25.92
CA HIS A 359 3.80 9.00 -26.01
C HIS A 359 3.94 8.34 -24.62
N GLY A 360 4.21 9.15 -23.56
CA GLY A 360 4.25 8.67 -22.20
C GLY A 360 2.90 8.16 -21.71
N LEU A 361 1.82 8.87 -22.02
CA LEU A 361 0.46 8.50 -21.65
C LEU A 361 0.06 7.17 -22.29
N LEU A 362 0.21 7.03 -23.60
CA LEU A 362 -0.18 5.83 -24.33
C LEU A 362 0.69 4.63 -23.98
N SER A 363 2.01 4.82 -23.89
CA SER A 363 2.94 3.74 -23.49
C SER A 363 2.71 3.28 -22.05
N GLY A 364 2.41 4.20 -21.12
CA GLY A 364 2.06 3.87 -19.73
C GLY A 364 0.74 3.13 -19.63
N PHE A 365 -0.28 3.53 -20.39
CA PHE A 365 -1.57 2.85 -20.43
C PHE A 365 -1.44 1.40 -20.90
N LEU A 366 -0.80 1.19 -22.06
CA LEU A 366 -0.61 -0.16 -22.62
C LEU A 366 0.31 -1.03 -21.75
N ALA A 367 1.36 -0.44 -21.17
CA ALA A 367 2.23 -1.16 -20.23
C ALA A 367 1.46 -1.61 -19.00
N GLY A 368 0.48 -0.86 -18.54
CA GLY A 368 -0.36 -1.22 -17.39
C GLY A 368 -1.12 -2.53 -17.54
N TRP A 369 -1.40 -2.97 -18.78
CA TRP A 369 -2.02 -4.27 -19.04
C TRP A 369 -1.16 -5.46 -18.60
N SER A 370 0.13 -5.25 -18.40
CA SER A 370 1.02 -6.26 -17.81
C SER A 370 0.53 -6.77 -16.44
N MET A 371 -0.31 -5.99 -15.74
CA MET A 371 -0.92 -6.39 -14.47
C MET A 371 -1.81 -7.63 -14.59
N LEU A 372 -2.20 -8.04 -15.80
CA LEU A 372 -2.87 -9.32 -16.04
C LEU A 372 -2.03 -10.52 -15.57
N PHE A 373 -0.70 -10.41 -15.60
CA PHE A 373 0.20 -11.47 -15.10
C PHE A 373 0.24 -11.55 -13.57
N TYR A 374 0.00 -10.41 -12.89
CA TYR A 374 0.04 -10.33 -11.43
C TYR A 374 -1.14 -9.51 -10.92
N LYS A 375 -2.31 -10.13 -10.82
CA LYS A 375 -3.55 -9.49 -10.35
C LYS A 375 -3.42 -9.14 -8.86
N GLY A 376 -3.08 -7.89 -8.57
CA GLY A 376 -2.86 -7.41 -7.21
C GLY A 376 -3.58 -6.08 -6.96
N PRO A 377 -4.82 -6.06 -6.41
CA PRO A 377 -5.55 -4.82 -6.17
C PRO A 377 -4.78 -3.86 -5.25
N THR A 378 -3.94 -4.40 -4.37
CA THR A 378 -3.08 -3.60 -3.49
C THR A 378 -2.08 -2.74 -4.28
N VAL A 379 -1.48 -3.30 -5.34
CA VAL A 379 -0.51 -2.56 -6.17
C VAL A 379 -1.21 -1.47 -6.97
N ALA A 380 -2.37 -1.79 -7.56
CA ALA A 380 -3.17 -0.83 -8.31
C ALA A 380 -3.63 0.35 -7.44
N LEU A 381 -4.19 0.07 -6.26
CA LEU A 381 -4.61 1.08 -5.30
C LEU A 381 -3.43 1.91 -4.80
N TYR A 382 -2.29 1.29 -4.47
CA TYR A 382 -1.10 2.02 -4.05
C TYR A 382 -0.60 2.97 -5.14
N THR A 383 -0.57 2.53 -6.39
CA THR A 383 -0.18 3.38 -7.51
C THR A 383 -1.18 4.54 -7.70
N ALA A 384 -2.48 4.27 -7.62
CA ALA A 384 -3.52 5.29 -7.74
C ALA A 384 -3.46 6.34 -6.61
N THR A 385 -3.28 5.92 -5.35
CA THR A 385 -3.17 6.87 -4.23
C THR A 385 -1.87 7.66 -4.27
N LYS A 386 -0.78 7.07 -4.72
CA LYS A 386 0.46 7.82 -4.98
C LYS A 386 0.29 8.81 -6.12
N LEU A 387 -0.47 8.48 -7.15
CA LEU A 387 -0.83 9.43 -8.20
C LEU A 387 -1.66 10.60 -7.63
N ALA A 388 -2.66 10.31 -6.80
CA ALA A 388 -3.46 11.35 -6.14
C ALA A 388 -2.57 12.29 -5.29
N GLU A 389 -1.58 11.77 -4.58
CA GLU A 389 -0.59 12.56 -3.85
C GLU A 389 0.19 13.50 -4.80
N VAL A 390 0.68 12.99 -5.93
CA VAL A 390 1.38 13.80 -6.95
C VAL A 390 0.47 14.87 -7.54
N LEU A 391 -0.78 14.53 -7.85
CA LEU A 391 -1.78 15.48 -8.38
C LEU A 391 -2.10 16.57 -7.36
N TYR A 392 -2.23 16.22 -6.08
CA TYR A 392 -2.43 17.19 -5.00
C TYR A 392 -1.28 18.21 -4.93
N PHE A 393 -0.04 17.75 -4.92
CA PHE A 393 1.11 18.67 -4.89
C PHE A 393 1.24 19.51 -6.16
N LYS A 394 0.92 18.94 -7.32
CA LYS A 394 0.86 19.73 -8.57
C LYS A 394 -0.28 20.76 -8.54
N GLY A 395 -1.42 20.42 -7.94
CA GLY A 395 -2.52 21.35 -7.74
C GLY A 395 -2.17 22.52 -6.82
N ILE A 396 -1.38 22.25 -5.76
CA ILE A 396 -0.83 23.31 -4.88
C ILE A 396 0.14 24.20 -5.66
N ALA A 397 1.08 23.60 -6.43
CA ALA A 397 2.03 24.34 -7.22
C ALA A 397 1.37 25.20 -8.32
N ALA A 398 0.22 24.76 -8.84
CA ALA A 398 -0.60 25.52 -9.80
C ALA A 398 -1.52 26.56 -9.14
N GLY A 399 -1.52 26.69 -7.80
CA GLY A 399 -2.41 27.60 -7.08
C GLY A 399 -3.89 27.20 -7.04
N ILE A 400 -4.24 25.99 -7.51
CA ILE A 400 -5.62 25.51 -7.56
C ILE A 400 -6.08 24.95 -6.22
N LEU A 401 -5.17 24.28 -5.48
CA LEU A 401 -5.47 23.62 -4.22
C LEU A 401 -4.72 24.28 -3.06
N PRO A 402 -5.35 24.42 -1.88
CA PRO A 402 -4.69 24.94 -0.70
C PRO A 402 -3.75 23.89 -0.09
N TYR A 403 -2.66 24.35 0.52
CA TYR A 403 -1.82 23.47 1.33
C TYR A 403 -2.48 23.21 2.68
N ILE A 404 -2.83 21.94 2.95
CA ILE A 404 -3.44 21.52 4.21
C ILE A 404 -2.34 21.11 5.19
N ARG A 405 -2.17 21.90 6.24
CA ARG A 405 -1.22 21.57 7.32
C ARG A 405 -1.66 20.30 8.04
N CYS A 406 -0.73 19.37 8.29
CA CYS A 406 -1.01 18.08 8.95
C CYS A 406 -1.98 17.16 8.17
N ALA A 407 -2.05 17.28 6.84
CA ALA A 407 -2.89 16.41 5.99
C ALA A 407 -2.61 14.91 6.23
N ASP A 408 -1.37 14.53 6.53
CA ASP A 408 -0.96 13.18 6.87
C ASP A 408 -1.69 12.65 8.12
N ILE A 409 -1.83 13.46 9.17
CA ILE A 409 -2.56 13.09 10.39
C ILE A 409 -4.05 12.96 10.09
N ILE A 410 -4.62 13.90 9.36
CA ILE A 410 -6.06 13.90 9.03
C ILE A 410 -6.41 12.67 8.20
N ILE A 411 -5.67 12.42 7.10
CA ILE A 411 -5.90 11.27 6.21
C ILE A 411 -5.74 9.95 6.97
N TYR A 412 -4.68 9.83 7.78
CA TYR A 412 -4.46 8.63 8.57
C TYR A 412 -5.58 8.39 9.57
N SER A 413 -6.02 9.43 10.29
CA SER A 413 -7.02 9.31 11.35
C SER A 413 -8.38 8.91 10.79
N ILE A 414 -8.83 9.57 9.71
CA ILE A 414 -10.10 9.23 9.05
C ILE A 414 -10.04 7.81 8.47
N SER A 415 -8.94 7.47 7.80
CA SER A 415 -8.77 6.16 7.18
C SER A 415 -8.73 5.03 8.22
N THR A 416 -7.98 5.22 9.30
CA THR A 416 -7.89 4.23 10.40
C THR A 416 -9.22 4.10 11.13
N ALA A 417 -9.90 5.22 11.36
CA ALA A 417 -11.23 5.24 11.97
C ALA A 417 -12.24 4.44 11.15
N MET A 418 -12.24 4.62 9.82
CA MET A 418 -13.09 3.85 8.91
C MET A 418 -12.80 2.34 9.00
N VAL A 419 -11.54 1.98 9.04
CA VAL A 419 -11.11 0.57 9.15
C VAL A 419 -11.49 -0.02 10.50
N PHE A 420 -11.30 0.70 11.60
CA PHE A 420 -11.70 0.25 12.94
C PHE A 420 -13.21 0.16 13.09
N HIS A 421 -13.94 1.13 12.55
CA HIS A 421 -15.40 1.08 12.52
C HIS A 421 -15.89 -0.19 11.78
N THR A 422 -15.33 -0.45 10.60
CA THR A 422 -15.67 -1.66 9.84
C THR A 422 -15.24 -2.93 10.57
N ALA A 423 -14.10 -2.93 11.29
CA ALA A 423 -13.67 -4.08 12.10
C ALA A 423 -14.67 -4.41 13.21
N VAL A 424 -15.35 -3.40 13.77
CA VAL A 424 -16.38 -3.62 14.79
C VAL A 424 -17.69 -4.09 14.18
N ILE A 425 -18.19 -3.41 13.14
CA ILE A 425 -19.56 -3.63 12.64
C ILE A 425 -19.65 -4.61 11.47
N GLU A 426 -18.67 -4.61 10.54
CA GLU A 426 -18.72 -5.42 9.30
C GLU A 426 -17.34 -6.03 8.98
N PRO A 427 -16.76 -6.85 9.85
CA PRO A 427 -15.41 -7.37 9.66
C PRO A 427 -15.25 -8.18 8.36
N HIS A 428 -16.33 -8.74 7.80
CA HIS A 428 -16.32 -9.45 6.53
C HIS A 428 -15.99 -8.57 5.31
N ASN A 429 -16.17 -7.26 5.42
CA ASN A 429 -15.81 -6.29 4.37
C ASN A 429 -14.36 -5.81 4.45
N LEU A 430 -13.64 -6.15 5.53
CA LEU A 430 -12.20 -5.86 5.61
C LEU A 430 -11.38 -6.76 4.69
N ARG A 431 -10.23 -6.24 4.27
CA ARG A 431 -9.20 -7.07 3.61
C ARG A 431 -8.76 -8.19 4.55
N PRO A 432 -8.77 -9.49 4.12
CA PRO A 432 -8.41 -10.60 4.99
C PRO A 432 -7.02 -10.46 5.64
N ALA A 433 -6.04 -9.94 4.88
CA ALA A 433 -4.70 -9.73 5.41
C ALA A 433 -4.67 -8.68 6.55
N TYR A 434 -5.49 -7.62 6.46
CA TYR A 434 -5.59 -6.61 7.51
C TYR A 434 -6.38 -7.13 8.72
N TRP A 435 -7.46 -7.88 8.49
CA TRP A 435 -8.20 -8.55 9.56
C TRP A 435 -7.29 -9.49 10.36
N ASN A 436 -6.52 -10.35 9.68
CA ASN A 436 -5.55 -11.23 10.32
C ASN A 436 -4.45 -10.46 11.08
N PHE A 437 -4.04 -9.29 10.59
CA PHE A 437 -3.15 -8.39 11.30
C PHE A 437 -3.77 -7.88 12.60
N LEU A 438 -5.02 -7.39 12.57
CA LEU A 438 -5.75 -6.96 13.78
C LEU A 438 -5.88 -8.08 14.81
N LEU A 439 -6.25 -9.29 14.38
CA LEU A 439 -6.33 -10.45 15.26
C LEU A 439 -4.99 -10.78 15.93
N ARG A 440 -3.91 -10.76 15.14
CA ARG A 440 -2.57 -11.04 15.64
C ARG A 440 -2.14 -10.02 16.70
N VAL A 441 -2.26 -8.72 16.40
CA VAL A 441 -1.77 -7.67 17.32
C VAL A 441 -2.61 -7.57 18.59
N THR A 442 -3.89 -7.91 18.52
CA THR A 442 -4.80 -7.86 19.67
C THR A 442 -5.00 -9.23 20.36
N ASN A 443 -4.23 -10.25 19.98
CA ASN A 443 -4.39 -11.62 20.50
C ASN A 443 -5.84 -12.10 20.37
N ASN A 444 -6.42 -12.00 19.17
CA ASN A 444 -7.80 -12.38 18.82
C ASN A 444 -8.93 -11.58 19.50
N ARG A 445 -8.64 -10.55 20.30
CA ARG A 445 -9.66 -9.79 21.03
C ARG A 445 -10.71 -9.13 20.13
N PHE A 446 -10.39 -8.76 18.90
CA PHE A 446 -11.38 -8.29 17.92
C PHE A 446 -12.39 -9.37 17.51
N ALA A 447 -12.02 -10.64 17.52
CA ALA A 447 -12.95 -11.73 17.24
C ALA A 447 -13.91 -11.99 18.40
N GLU A 448 -13.46 -11.75 19.63
CA GLU A 448 -14.24 -11.99 20.86
C GLU A 448 -15.32 -10.92 21.14
N MET A 449 -15.44 -9.88 20.33
CA MET A 449 -16.54 -8.91 20.46
C MET A 449 -17.90 -9.55 20.18
N ASN A 450 -18.90 -9.30 21.03
CA ASN A 450 -20.25 -9.81 20.84
C ASN A 450 -21.04 -8.96 19.81
N ARG A 451 -20.95 -9.35 18.55
CA ARG A 451 -21.67 -8.68 17.46
C ARG A 451 -23.13 -9.09 17.36
N ALA A 452 -23.53 -10.20 17.98
CA ALA A 452 -24.93 -10.64 17.98
C ALA A 452 -25.83 -9.58 18.68
N LEU A 453 -25.31 -8.87 19.69
CA LEU A 453 -26.02 -7.77 20.34
C LEU A 453 -26.15 -6.53 19.46
N LEU A 454 -25.31 -6.38 18.43
CA LEU A 454 -25.37 -5.28 17.47
C LEU A 454 -26.29 -5.58 16.29
N GLU A 455 -26.60 -6.87 16.02
CA GLU A 455 -27.40 -7.31 14.86
C GLU A 455 -28.78 -6.63 14.75
N PRO A 456 -29.55 -6.41 15.87
CA PRO A 456 -30.82 -5.71 15.80
C PRO A 456 -30.72 -4.25 15.33
N TYR A 457 -29.55 -3.63 15.53
CA TYR A 457 -29.27 -2.24 15.18
C TYR A 457 -28.59 -2.11 13.83
N ILE A 458 -27.70 -3.07 13.49
CA ILE A 458 -26.88 -3.05 12.30
C ILE A 458 -26.92 -4.44 11.66
N GLU A 459 -27.67 -4.56 10.57
CA GLU A 459 -27.86 -5.81 9.84
C GLU A 459 -26.54 -6.36 9.29
N GLY A 460 -26.27 -7.63 9.54
CA GLY A 460 -25.09 -8.36 9.04
C GLY A 460 -23.82 -8.20 9.86
N CYS A 461 -23.89 -7.62 11.07
CA CYS A 461 -22.76 -7.50 11.99
C CYS A 461 -22.20 -8.86 12.41
N SER A 462 -23.04 -9.83 12.68
CA SER A 462 -22.67 -11.17 13.14
C SER A 462 -22.32 -12.13 12.00
N LYS A 463 -22.43 -11.71 10.73
CA LYS A 463 -22.25 -12.57 9.54
C LYS A 463 -20.93 -13.38 9.55
N MET A 464 -19.86 -12.83 10.12
CA MET A 464 -18.56 -13.50 10.21
C MET A 464 -18.48 -14.51 11.38
N PHE A 465 -19.28 -14.27 12.42
CA PHE A 465 -19.29 -15.06 13.66
C PHE A 465 -20.75 -15.33 14.12
N PRO A 466 -21.56 -16.05 13.33
CA PRO A 466 -23.02 -16.15 13.59
C PRO A 466 -23.35 -16.87 14.88
N ASN A 467 -22.52 -17.82 15.31
CA ASN A 467 -22.76 -18.65 16.50
C ASN A 467 -21.90 -18.26 17.70
N PHE A 468 -21.20 -17.12 17.61
CA PHE A 468 -20.35 -16.71 18.71
C PHE A 468 -21.15 -16.00 19.80
N TRP A 469 -21.15 -16.61 21.00
CA TRP A 469 -21.68 -16.01 22.21
C TRP A 469 -20.61 -16.12 23.33
N PRO A 470 -20.21 -15.00 23.96
CA PRO A 470 -19.21 -15.02 25.04
C PRO A 470 -19.72 -15.74 26.29
N ASP A 471 -18.80 -16.32 27.03
CA ASP A 471 -19.07 -16.84 28.37
C ASP A 471 -18.98 -15.69 29.37
N TYR A 472 -20.14 -15.16 29.77
CA TYR A 472 -20.23 -14.03 30.66
C TYR A 472 -20.29 -14.44 32.12
N ASP A 473 -19.58 -13.69 32.98
CA ASP A 473 -19.70 -13.82 34.43
C ASP A 473 -21.06 -13.26 34.91
N PRO A 474 -21.92 -14.08 35.52
CA PRO A 474 -23.28 -13.66 35.94
C PRO A 474 -23.30 -12.52 36.94
N ARG A 475 -22.20 -12.25 37.60
CA ARG A 475 -22.10 -11.14 38.56
C ARG A 475 -22.09 -9.75 37.90
N TYR A 476 -21.76 -9.67 36.61
CA TYR A 476 -21.55 -8.40 35.93
C TYR A 476 -22.56 -8.16 34.78
N THR A 477 -23.36 -9.16 34.42
CA THR A 477 -24.37 -9.01 33.35
C THR A 477 -25.49 -10.01 33.51
N SER A 478 -26.71 -9.60 33.14
CA SER A 478 -27.88 -10.48 33.06
C SER A 478 -27.89 -11.39 31.81
N LEU A 479 -26.99 -11.15 30.85
CA LEU A 479 -26.90 -11.91 29.60
C LEU A 479 -26.28 -13.32 29.77
N ALA A 480 -25.69 -13.60 30.92
CA ALA A 480 -25.10 -14.91 31.24
C ALA A 480 -26.13 -16.07 31.33
N ARG A 481 -27.41 -15.75 31.35
CA ARG A 481 -28.52 -16.74 31.53
C ARG A 481 -29.19 -17.19 30.24
N ARG A 482 -28.57 -16.91 29.06
CA ARG A 482 -29.10 -17.39 27.78
C ARG A 482 -28.43 -18.65 27.30
#